data_b79ee46dd50b989e7d085ef8f74b0163
#
_entry.id   b79ee46dd50b989e7d085ef8f74b0163
#
_cell.length_a   1.000
_cell.length_b   1.000
_cell.length_c   1.000
_cell.angle_alpha   90.00
_cell.angle_beta   90.00
_cell.angle_gamma   90.00
#
_symmetry.space_group_name_H-M   'P 1'
#
loop_
_entity.id
_entity.type
_entity.pdbx_description
1 polymer ?
#
loop_
_entity_poly.entity_id
_entity_poly.type
_entity_poly.pdbx_seq_one_letter_code
_entity_poly.pdbx_strand_id
1 'polypeptide(L)'
;MAASFAVITGHEDPTKGHSDIHWEKLAGAVDTLVFLMGVGRTQHIAEELIRYGKSADTPAAFVRWGTRPYQETYTTTLGEAAEAVKKYGIKPPSVFIVGNVVNLREQLRWYDNKPLFGKHVVITRSRTQASRLTEVLEDLGAFCTEIPSIKIESPDDGWASIDQGIEKLAEYNWIVFTSQNGVDAFFKRIYEKGFDTRALGHVKIAVIGPATDKQLLLYGLKADCVPPAYKAEDLAEAMKPLVRRGDKILLPRAKVARSVLPEMLTDYGCHVDVAEAYETVCDEENKEKLKELLVNHEVDIITFTSSSTVFNLVDQLDGKTGLLDGVSLACIGPITADACRKYGLEPQIISDTFTIDGLTEAIVKGVAKE
;
A
#
# COMPACT_ATOMS: atom_id res chain seq x y z
N MET A 1 0.66 6.83 40.07
CA MET A 1 1.01 7.37 38.73
C MET A 1 2.47 7.65 38.71
N ALA A 2 3.17 7.47 37.60
CA ALA A 2 4.59 7.78 37.47
C ALA A 2 4.77 9.30 37.31
N ALA A 3 5.53 9.93 38.18
CA ALA A 3 5.90 11.34 38.11
C ALA A 3 7.24 11.56 37.39
N SER A 4 8.03 10.49 37.27
CA SER A 4 9.37 10.54 36.69
C SER A 4 9.70 9.26 35.92
N PHE A 5 10.56 9.40 34.89
CA PHE A 5 11.08 8.25 34.16
C PHE A 5 12.54 8.48 33.74
N ALA A 6 13.27 7.40 33.54
CA ALA A 6 14.60 7.42 32.94
C ALA A 6 14.71 6.39 31.82
N VAL A 7 15.41 6.77 30.76
CA VAL A 7 15.77 5.88 29.64
C VAL A 7 17.24 5.54 29.75
N ILE A 8 17.55 4.25 29.76
CA ILE A 8 18.91 3.73 30.04
C ILE A 8 19.29 2.77 28.91
N THR A 9 20.54 2.84 28.49
CA THR A 9 21.12 1.83 27.60
C THR A 9 21.53 0.62 28.46
N GLY A 10 20.84 -0.51 28.27
CA GLY A 10 21.13 -1.76 29.03
C GLY A 10 22.33 -2.54 28.50
N HIS A 11 22.95 -2.10 27.41
CA HIS A 11 24.15 -2.72 26.84
C HIS A 11 25.37 -1.83 27.13
N GLU A 12 26.24 -2.31 27.98
CA GLU A 12 27.54 -1.71 28.29
C GLU A 12 28.64 -2.54 27.61
N ASP A 13 29.79 -1.90 27.38
CA ASP A 13 30.97 -2.56 26.84
C ASP A 13 31.39 -3.71 27.75
N PRO A 14 31.37 -4.97 27.30
CA PRO A 14 31.71 -6.13 28.13
C PRO A 14 33.20 -6.18 28.54
N THR A 15 34.04 -5.37 27.90
CA THR A 15 35.47 -5.29 28.22
C THR A 15 35.77 -4.37 29.42
N LYS A 16 34.81 -3.54 29.83
CA LYS A 16 34.92 -2.70 31.00
C LYS A 16 34.72 -3.52 32.28
N GLY A 17 35.65 -3.44 33.20
CA GLY A 17 35.59 -4.12 34.50
C GLY A 17 34.58 -3.51 35.50
N HIS A 18 33.85 -2.46 35.11
CA HIS A 18 32.86 -1.78 35.96
C HIS A 18 31.70 -1.28 35.11
N SER A 19 30.52 -1.18 35.72
CA SER A 19 29.33 -0.57 35.11
C SER A 19 29.41 0.96 35.24
N ASP A 20 29.11 1.66 34.17
CA ASP A 20 28.95 3.12 34.16
C ASP A 20 27.57 3.54 34.72
N ILE A 21 26.66 2.59 34.91
CA ILE A 21 25.32 2.83 35.45
C ILE A 21 25.37 2.89 36.96
N HIS A 22 25.00 4.03 37.57
CA HIS A 22 24.90 4.21 39.00
C HIS A 22 23.64 3.54 39.56
N TRP A 23 23.62 2.20 39.63
CA TRP A 23 22.47 1.38 40.03
C TRP A 23 21.85 1.80 41.37
N GLU A 24 22.69 2.11 42.40
CA GLU A 24 22.26 2.57 43.69
C GLU A 24 21.37 3.83 43.60
N LYS A 25 21.80 4.79 42.80
CA LYS A 25 21.03 6.02 42.60
C LYS A 25 19.79 5.77 41.73
N LEU A 26 19.92 4.94 40.70
CA LEU A 26 18.89 4.71 39.70
C LEU A 26 17.69 3.96 40.26
N ALA A 27 17.92 2.95 41.11
CA ALA A 27 16.86 2.08 41.64
C ALA A 27 15.76 2.84 42.39
N GLY A 28 16.12 3.94 43.09
CA GLY A 28 15.16 4.77 43.85
C GLY A 28 14.85 6.14 43.25
N ALA A 29 15.54 6.58 42.18
CA ALA A 29 15.44 7.95 41.68
C ALA A 29 14.18 8.25 40.88
N VAL A 30 13.63 7.25 40.21
CA VAL A 30 12.51 7.44 39.29
C VAL A 30 11.46 6.32 39.39
N ASP A 31 10.21 6.64 39.06
CA ASP A 31 9.10 5.70 39.12
C ASP A 31 9.13 4.68 38.02
N THR A 32 9.61 5.07 36.83
CA THR A 32 9.66 4.22 35.63
C THR A 32 11.04 4.19 35.04
N LEU A 33 11.56 2.98 34.83
CA LEU A 33 12.82 2.72 34.14
C LEU A 33 12.55 2.09 32.79
N VAL A 34 13.17 2.60 31.72
CA VAL A 34 13.07 2.10 30.36
C VAL A 34 14.46 1.72 29.87
N PHE A 35 14.69 0.43 29.67
CA PHE A 35 15.96 -0.09 29.19
C PHE A 35 15.90 -0.37 27.71
N LEU A 36 16.75 0.32 26.96
CA LEU A 36 17.00 0.02 25.54
C LEU A 36 18.16 -0.98 25.46
N MET A 37 18.12 -1.90 24.48
CA MET A 37 19.17 -2.93 24.29
C MET A 37 19.41 -3.80 25.53
N GLY A 38 18.42 -3.93 26.42
CA GLY A 38 18.57 -4.60 27.73
C GLY A 38 18.23 -6.09 27.75
N VAL A 39 17.64 -6.66 26.70
CA VAL A 39 17.12 -8.05 26.70
C VAL A 39 18.18 -9.08 27.04
N GLY A 40 19.37 -8.99 26.45
CA GLY A 40 20.49 -9.91 26.73
C GLY A 40 21.08 -9.80 28.13
N ARG A 41 20.77 -8.71 28.87
CA ARG A 41 21.25 -8.43 30.21
C ARG A 41 20.14 -8.33 31.26
N THR A 42 18.92 -8.78 30.91
CA THR A 42 17.74 -8.67 31.78
C THR A 42 18.01 -9.21 33.19
N GLN A 43 18.67 -10.35 33.29
CA GLN A 43 19.01 -10.95 34.58
C GLN A 43 19.88 -9.99 35.46
N HIS A 44 20.97 -9.49 34.89
CA HIS A 44 21.85 -8.55 35.57
C HIS A 44 21.13 -7.25 35.96
N ILE A 45 20.34 -6.68 35.07
CA ILE A 45 19.53 -5.47 35.30
C ILE A 45 18.59 -5.69 36.49
N ALA A 46 17.88 -6.83 36.49
CA ALA A 46 16.94 -7.16 37.56
C ALA A 46 17.65 -7.36 38.91
N GLU A 47 18.76 -8.11 38.92
CA GLU A 47 19.57 -8.35 40.14
C GLU A 47 20.09 -7.05 40.72
N GLU A 48 20.66 -6.14 39.91
CA GLU A 48 21.19 -4.86 40.41
C GLU A 48 20.07 -3.96 40.94
N LEU A 49 18.94 -3.85 40.23
CA LEU A 49 17.83 -3.05 40.73
C LEU A 49 17.27 -3.57 42.05
N ILE A 50 17.12 -4.89 42.21
CA ILE A 50 16.66 -5.52 43.44
C ILE A 50 17.68 -5.35 44.56
N ARG A 51 18.95 -5.55 44.27
CA ARG A 51 20.06 -5.35 45.22
C ARG A 51 20.04 -3.95 45.83
N TYR A 52 19.70 -2.94 45.02
CA TYR A 52 19.64 -1.54 45.47
C TYR A 52 18.22 -1.08 45.87
N GLY A 53 17.35 -2.02 46.24
CA GLY A 53 16.12 -1.74 46.98
C GLY A 53 14.83 -1.65 46.14
N LYS A 54 14.88 -1.92 44.85
CA LYS A 54 13.63 -2.02 44.06
C LYS A 54 12.97 -3.38 44.34
N SER A 55 11.66 -3.40 44.63
CA SER A 55 10.95 -4.65 44.94
C SER A 55 11.01 -5.62 43.75
N ALA A 56 11.21 -6.90 44.01
CA ALA A 56 11.11 -7.96 43.04
C ALA A 56 9.70 -8.06 42.41
N ASP A 57 8.66 -7.64 43.16
CA ASP A 57 7.26 -7.60 42.70
C ASP A 57 6.94 -6.37 41.81
N THR A 58 7.94 -5.48 41.58
CA THR A 58 7.72 -4.32 40.72
C THR A 58 7.27 -4.77 39.34
N PRO A 59 6.13 -4.28 38.82
CA PRO A 59 5.65 -4.62 37.49
C PRO A 59 6.68 -4.32 36.41
N ALA A 60 6.83 -5.24 35.48
CA ALA A 60 7.77 -5.11 34.38
C ALA A 60 7.14 -5.60 33.06
N ALA A 61 7.61 -5.07 31.94
CA ALA A 61 7.14 -5.47 30.63
C ALA A 61 8.26 -5.42 29.58
N PHE A 62 8.11 -6.29 28.59
CA PHE A 62 8.89 -6.21 27.37
C PHE A 62 7.95 -5.85 26.21
N VAL A 63 8.32 -4.83 25.43
CA VAL A 63 7.62 -4.44 24.24
C VAL A 63 8.55 -4.60 23.04
N ARG A 64 8.22 -5.54 22.18
CA ARG A 64 8.95 -5.82 20.95
C ARG A 64 8.20 -5.21 19.77
N TRP A 65 8.94 -4.56 18.88
CA TRP A 65 8.38 -3.88 17.71
C TRP A 65 7.19 -2.96 18.02
N GLY A 66 7.30 -2.17 19.07
CA GLY A 66 6.25 -1.23 19.48
C GLY A 66 5.74 -0.37 18.35
N THR A 67 4.40 -0.20 18.26
CA THR A 67 3.69 0.51 17.19
C THR A 67 3.88 -0.11 15.79
N ARG A 68 4.13 -1.41 15.73
CA ARG A 68 4.09 -2.18 14.49
C ARG A 68 2.95 -3.19 14.54
N PRO A 69 2.37 -3.60 13.40
CA PRO A 69 1.26 -4.56 13.36
C PRO A 69 1.54 -5.91 14.03
N TYR A 70 2.80 -6.26 14.15
CA TYR A 70 3.30 -7.47 14.81
C TYR A 70 3.95 -7.17 16.18
N GLN A 71 3.49 -6.10 16.87
CA GLN A 71 3.93 -5.80 18.24
C GLN A 71 3.63 -6.95 19.19
N GLU A 72 4.62 -7.34 19.96
CA GLU A 72 4.49 -8.30 21.03
C GLU A 72 4.72 -7.59 22.38
N THR A 73 3.88 -7.88 23.36
CA THR A 73 4.03 -7.31 24.70
C THR A 73 3.92 -8.43 25.73
N TYR A 74 4.94 -8.54 26.58
CA TYR A 74 5.02 -9.53 27.65
C TYR A 74 5.10 -8.83 29.00
N THR A 75 4.11 -9.03 29.87
CA THR A 75 4.06 -8.48 31.20
C THR A 75 4.54 -9.50 32.22
N THR A 76 5.28 -9.04 33.24
CA THR A 76 5.90 -9.86 34.28
C THR A 76 6.20 -8.99 35.52
N THR A 77 6.92 -9.51 36.45
CA THR A 77 7.54 -8.74 37.53
C THR A 77 9.07 -8.60 37.35
N LEU A 78 9.69 -7.68 38.02
CA LEU A 78 11.14 -7.48 37.95
C LEU A 78 11.89 -8.76 38.31
N GLY A 79 11.45 -9.48 39.36
CA GLY A 79 12.08 -10.72 39.83
C GLY A 79 11.99 -11.87 38.85
N GLU A 80 10.90 -11.90 38.06
CA GLU A 80 10.63 -12.96 37.07
C GLU A 80 11.08 -12.59 35.65
N ALA A 81 11.59 -11.37 35.43
CA ALA A 81 11.89 -10.84 34.12
C ALA A 81 12.86 -11.70 33.31
N ALA A 82 13.91 -12.23 33.97
CA ALA A 82 14.89 -13.11 33.30
C ALA A 82 14.29 -14.46 32.88
N GLU A 83 13.38 -15.02 33.69
CA GLU A 83 12.64 -16.24 33.35
C GLU A 83 11.64 -16.00 32.21
N ALA A 84 10.94 -14.86 32.24
CA ALA A 84 10.04 -14.45 31.15
C ALA A 84 10.75 -14.36 29.79
N VAL A 85 11.98 -13.81 29.75
CA VAL A 85 12.79 -13.76 28.50
C VAL A 85 13.03 -15.18 27.96
N LYS A 86 13.36 -16.14 28.83
CA LYS A 86 13.59 -17.55 28.44
C LYS A 86 12.30 -18.23 28.02
N LYS A 87 11.25 -18.10 28.83
CA LYS A 87 9.95 -18.75 28.65
C LYS A 87 9.27 -18.34 27.33
N TYR A 88 9.28 -17.06 27.03
CA TYR A 88 8.62 -16.50 25.85
C TYR A 88 9.57 -16.32 24.65
N GLY A 89 10.86 -16.64 24.80
CA GLY A 89 11.84 -16.49 23.74
C GLY A 89 12.00 -15.03 23.27
N ILE A 90 11.92 -14.08 24.20
CA ILE A 90 11.97 -12.64 23.88
C ILE A 90 13.32 -12.28 23.26
N LYS A 91 13.29 -11.68 22.07
CA LYS A 91 14.49 -11.32 21.29
C LYS A 91 14.57 -9.80 21.04
N PRO A 92 15.75 -9.26 20.80
CA PRO A 92 15.89 -7.92 20.25
C PRO A 92 15.20 -7.79 18.86
N PRO A 93 14.72 -6.61 18.48
CA PRO A 93 14.68 -5.40 19.27
C PRO A 93 13.49 -5.38 20.23
N SER A 94 13.75 -5.17 21.53
CA SER A 94 12.71 -5.04 22.55
C SER A 94 13.10 -3.98 23.56
N VAL A 95 12.10 -3.28 24.07
CA VAL A 95 12.23 -2.33 25.17
C VAL A 95 11.83 -3.03 26.45
N PHE A 96 12.66 -2.96 27.50
CA PHE A 96 12.35 -3.48 28.83
C PHE A 96 11.94 -2.32 29.75
N ILE A 97 10.72 -2.38 30.29
CA ILE A 97 10.10 -1.33 31.12
C ILE A 97 9.87 -1.89 32.49
N VAL A 98 10.28 -1.12 33.52
CA VAL A 98 10.10 -1.48 34.93
C VAL A 98 9.42 -0.33 35.68
N GLY A 99 8.30 -0.61 36.33
CA GLY A 99 7.55 0.37 37.10
C GLY A 99 6.04 0.14 37.07
N ASN A 100 5.31 0.80 37.97
CA ASN A 100 3.86 0.68 38.11
C ASN A 100 3.08 1.13 36.85
N VAL A 101 3.71 1.86 35.95
CA VAL A 101 3.11 2.25 34.65
C VAL A 101 2.67 1.03 33.83
N VAL A 102 3.33 -0.12 34.02
CA VAL A 102 2.98 -1.37 33.32
C VAL A 102 1.55 -1.82 33.63
N ASN A 103 1.04 -1.55 34.84
CA ASN A 103 -0.33 -1.86 35.23
C ASN A 103 -1.40 -1.07 34.46
N LEU A 104 -0.99 0.04 33.81
CA LEU A 104 -1.90 0.85 32.98
C LEU A 104 -2.06 0.29 31.56
N ARG A 105 -1.33 -0.77 31.21
CA ARG A 105 -1.33 -1.33 29.85
C ARG A 105 -2.74 -1.61 29.34
N GLU A 106 -3.58 -2.26 30.12
CA GLU A 106 -4.92 -2.62 29.70
C GLU A 106 -5.82 -1.41 29.38
N GLN A 107 -5.51 -0.25 29.98
CA GLN A 107 -6.22 0.99 29.72
C GLN A 107 -5.61 1.82 28.58
N LEU A 108 -4.31 1.65 28.33
CA LEU A 108 -3.53 2.48 27.42
C LEU A 108 -3.06 1.75 26.15
N ARG A 109 -3.41 0.48 25.95
CA ARG A 109 -3.02 -0.33 24.77
C ARG A 109 -3.78 0.07 23.52
N TRP A 110 -3.62 1.31 23.09
CA TRP A 110 -4.35 1.88 21.95
C TRP A 110 -3.97 1.26 20.61
N TYR A 111 -2.75 0.70 20.50
CA TYR A 111 -2.25 0.20 19.22
C TYR A 111 -2.71 -1.25 18.96
N ASP A 112 -2.51 -2.14 19.90
CA ASP A 112 -2.91 -3.55 19.81
C ASP A 112 -4.43 -3.77 20.01
N ASN A 113 -5.19 -2.70 20.25
CA ASN A 113 -6.65 -2.68 20.19
C ASN A 113 -7.20 -2.21 18.83
N LYS A 114 -6.34 -1.87 17.87
CA LYS A 114 -6.81 -1.50 16.53
C LYS A 114 -7.50 -2.67 15.85
N PRO A 115 -8.57 -2.42 15.06
CA PRO A 115 -9.44 -3.49 14.52
C PRO A 115 -8.74 -4.49 13.58
N LEU A 116 -7.65 -4.08 12.94
CA LEU A 116 -6.86 -4.92 12.04
C LEU A 116 -5.47 -5.24 12.60
N PHE A 117 -5.25 -5.02 13.89
CA PHE A 117 -3.98 -5.37 14.52
C PHE A 117 -3.67 -6.85 14.36
N GLY A 118 -2.46 -7.16 13.91
CA GLY A 118 -2.00 -8.52 13.69
C GLY A 118 -2.43 -9.14 12.35
N LYS A 119 -3.22 -8.44 11.53
CA LYS A 119 -3.62 -8.92 10.21
C LYS A 119 -2.65 -8.48 9.13
N HIS A 120 -2.24 -9.40 8.28
CA HIS A 120 -1.42 -9.13 7.09
C HIS A 120 -2.32 -9.05 5.86
N VAL A 121 -2.33 -7.88 5.24
CA VAL A 121 -3.16 -7.57 4.07
C VAL A 121 -2.30 -7.38 2.83
N VAL A 122 -2.54 -8.18 1.79
CA VAL A 122 -1.93 -8.00 0.48
C VAL A 122 -2.81 -7.10 -0.38
N ILE A 123 -2.21 -6.05 -0.95
CA ILE A 123 -2.86 -5.06 -1.80
C ILE A 123 -2.38 -5.27 -3.24
N THR A 124 -3.28 -5.69 -4.14
CA THR A 124 -2.97 -6.07 -5.52
C THR A 124 -2.96 -4.91 -6.52
N ARG A 125 -3.22 -3.70 -6.04
CA ARG A 125 -3.33 -2.50 -6.88
C ARG A 125 -1.95 -1.90 -7.21
N SER A 126 -1.82 -1.20 -8.35
CA SER A 126 -0.60 -0.51 -8.75
C SER A 126 -0.15 0.52 -7.71
N ARG A 127 1.17 0.69 -7.53
CA ARG A 127 1.79 1.55 -6.49
C ARG A 127 1.20 2.96 -6.39
N THR A 128 0.94 3.63 -7.52
CA THR A 128 0.38 5.00 -7.53
C THR A 128 -1.05 5.08 -7.00
N GLN A 129 -1.77 3.97 -6.95
CA GLN A 129 -3.17 3.90 -6.54
C GLN A 129 -3.38 3.10 -5.24
N ALA A 130 -2.34 2.39 -4.79
CA ALA A 130 -2.37 1.59 -3.56
C ALA A 130 -2.24 2.46 -2.31
N SER A 131 -1.48 3.55 -2.35
CA SER A 131 -1.06 4.36 -1.21
C SER A 131 -2.19 4.71 -0.23
N ARG A 132 -3.35 5.17 -0.74
CA ARG A 132 -4.47 5.53 0.15
C ARG A 132 -5.07 4.31 0.87
N LEU A 133 -5.23 3.17 0.20
CA LEU A 133 -5.76 1.96 0.85
C LEU A 133 -4.76 1.43 1.87
N THR A 134 -3.47 1.42 1.52
CA THR A 134 -2.38 1.05 2.44
C THR A 134 -2.41 1.91 3.69
N GLU A 135 -2.40 3.25 3.54
CA GLU A 135 -2.43 4.20 4.66
C GLU A 135 -3.62 3.94 5.60
N VAL A 136 -4.81 3.80 5.06
CA VAL A 136 -6.02 3.61 5.87
C VAL A 136 -6.01 2.26 6.60
N LEU A 137 -5.55 1.17 5.97
CA LEU A 137 -5.47 -0.14 6.60
C LEU A 137 -4.36 -0.18 7.68
N GLU A 138 -3.21 0.45 7.44
CA GLU A 138 -2.14 0.59 8.42
C GLU A 138 -2.56 1.45 9.62
N ASP A 139 -3.31 2.52 9.38
CA ASP A 139 -3.93 3.32 10.45
C ASP A 139 -4.88 2.49 11.32
N LEU A 140 -5.49 1.46 10.77
CA LEU A 140 -6.33 0.50 11.48
C LEU A 140 -5.53 -0.67 12.10
N GLY A 141 -4.21 -0.68 11.96
CA GLY A 141 -3.31 -1.64 12.60
C GLY A 141 -2.89 -2.82 11.73
N ALA A 142 -3.27 -2.87 10.46
CA ALA A 142 -2.83 -3.93 9.56
C ALA A 142 -1.33 -3.82 9.21
N PHE A 143 -0.72 -4.95 8.90
CA PHE A 143 0.51 -5.00 8.12
C PHE A 143 0.16 -5.11 6.64
N CYS A 144 0.55 -4.14 5.83
CA CYS A 144 0.23 -4.12 4.42
C CYS A 144 1.45 -4.46 3.55
N THR A 145 1.25 -5.35 2.58
CA THR A 145 2.24 -5.61 1.54
C THR A 145 1.61 -5.29 0.18
N GLU A 146 2.17 -4.29 -0.49
CA GLU A 146 1.77 -3.98 -1.86
C GLU A 146 2.43 -4.97 -2.82
N ILE A 147 1.59 -5.72 -3.52
CA ILE A 147 1.98 -6.67 -4.56
C ILE A 147 1.19 -6.35 -5.82
N PRO A 148 1.55 -5.27 -6.54
CA PRO A 148 0.94 -5.01 -7.83
C PRO A 148 1.21 -6.18 -8.77
N SER A 149 0.15 -6.69 -9.36
CA SER A 149 0.25 -7.80 -10.31
C SER A 149 0.81 -7.39 -11.66
N ILE A 150 0.81 -6.08 -11.91
CA ILE A 150 1.30 -5.49 -13.14
C ILE A 150 2.20 -4.29 -12.83
N LYS A 151 3.16 -4.05 -13.69
CA LYS A 151 3.92 -2.81 -13.77
C LYS A 151 3.70 -2.11 -15.10
N ILE A 152 3.82 -0.81 -15.09
CA ILE A 152 3.77 0.03 -16.28
C ILE A 152 5.21 0.25 -16.73
N GLU A 153 5.50 -0.16 -17.95
CA GLU A 153 6.82 0.00 -18.56
C GLU A 153 6.76 0.90 -19.79
N SER A 154 7.93 1.30 -20.25
CA SER A 154 8.09 2.01 -21.52
C SER A 154 7.62 1.11 -22.68
N PRO A 155 7.05 1.68 -23.74
CA PRO A 155 6.60 0.89 -24.88
C PRO A 155 7.79 0.24 -25.60
N ASP A 156 7.55 -0.94 -26.18
CA ASP A 156 8.56 -1.74 -26.93
C ASP A 156 9.16 -0.99 -28.12
N ASP A 157 8.40 -0.04 -28.71
CA ASP A 157 8.87 0.77 -29.83
C ASP A 157 9.93 1.82 -29.45
N GLY A 158 10.36 1.84 -28.17
CA GLY A 158 11.35 2.78 -27.66
C GLY A 158 10.86 4.22 -27.70
N TRP A 159 9.55 4.47 -27.57
CA TRP A 159 8.88 5.77 -27.65
C TRP A 159 8.75 6.33 -29.07
N ALA A 160 8.97 5.52 -30.11
CA ALA A 160 8.97 6.03 -31.50
C ALA A 160 7.60 6.60 -31.92
N SER A 161 6.50 5.94 -31.59
CA SER A 161 5.17 6.40 -31.97
C SER A 161 4.74 7.68 -31.24
N ILE A 162 5.03 7.77 -29.94
CA ILE A 162 4.70 8.99 -29.15
C ILE A 162 5.61 10.16 -29.52
N ASP A 163 6.88 9.91 -29.81
CA ASP A 163 7.84 10.92 -30.28
C ASP A 163 7.38 11.53 -31.61
N GLN A 164 6.98 10.68 -32.54
CA GLN A 164 6.41 11.13 -33.83
C GLN A 164 5.16 11.98 -33.61
N GLY A 165 4.30 11.61 -32.67
CA GLY A 165 3.11 12.39 -32.30
C GLY A 165 3.51 13.75 -31.71
N ILE A 166 4.52 13.81 -30.83
CA ILE A 166 5.01 15.06 -30.23
C ILE A 166 5.64 15.96 -31.30
N GLU A 167 6.42 15.41 -32.23
CA GLU A 167 7.03 16.19 -33.32
C GLU A 167 6.01 16.84 -34.26
N LYS A 168 4.88 16.18 -34.45
CA LYS A 168 3.74 16.64 -35.26
C LYS A 168 2.66 17.35 -34.46
N LEU A 169 2.93 17.72 -33.21
CA LEU A 169 1.93 18.22 -32.26
C LEU A 169 1.12 19.40 -32.82
N ALA A 170 1.75 20.29 -33.60
CA ALA A 170 1.09 21.43 -34.25
C ALA A 170 0.04 21.06 -35.31
N GLU A 171 0.02 19.81 -35.76
CA GLU A 171 -0.92 19.35 -36.77
C GLU A 171 -2.20 18.78 -36.18
N TYR A 172 -2.22 18.44 -34.88
CA TYR A 172 -3.37 17.83 -34.23
C TYR A 172 -4.41 18.86 -33.79
N ASN A 173 -5.67 18.49 -33.96
CA ASN A 173 -6.82 19.24 -33.45
C ASN A 173 -7.22 18.78 -32.07
N TRP A 174 -6.97 17.47 -31.77
CA TRP A 174 -7.32 16.83 -30.51
C TRP A 174 -6.23 15.91 -30.01
N ILE A 175 -6.13 15.84 -28.67
CA ILE A 175 -5.45 14.75 -27.97
C ILE A 175 -6.47 14.04 -27.10
N VAL A 176 -6.48 12.71 -27.13
CA VAL A 176 -7.46 11.90 -26.38
C VAL A 176 -6.73 11.00 -25.39
N PHE A 177 -7.03 11.15 -24.10
CA PHE A 177 -6.48 10.30 -23.04
C PHE A 177 -7.53 9.34 -22.51
N THR A 178 -7.22 8.06 -22.54
CA THR A 178 -8.10 6.98 -22.04
C THR A 178 -7.67 6.43 -20.68
N SER A 179 -6.61 6.97 -20.07
CA SER A 179 -6.10 6.54 -18.77
C SER A 179 -5.20 7.60 -18.12
N GLN A 180 -5.07 7.56 -16.80
CA GLN A 180 -4.09 8.36 -16.05
C GLN A 180 -2.66 8.06 -16.50
N ASN A 181 -2.32 6.77 -16.71
CA ASN A 181 -0.99 6.35 -17.17
C ASN A 181 -0.65 6.94 -18.56
N GLY A 182 -1.63 7.05 -19.45
CA GLY A 182 -1.45 7.69 -20.75
C GLY A 182 -1.14 9.18 -20.63
N VAL A 183 -1.79 9.88 -19.69
CA VAL A 183 -1.47 11.28 -19.37
C VAL A 183 -0.03 11.38 -18.86
N ASP A 184 0.33 10.62 -17.84
CA ASP A 184 1.66 10.68 -17.23
C ASP A 184 2.78 10.35 -18.22
N ALA A 185 2.61 9.29 -19.00
CA ALA A 185 3.58 8.87 -20.02
C ALA A 185 3.78 9.95 -21.10
N PHE A 186 2.69 10.56 -21.58
CA PHE A 186 2.76 11.63 -22.56
C PHE A 186 3.47 12.86 -22.01
N PHE A 187 3.10 13.34 -20.79
CA PHE A 187 3.73 14.52 -20.22
C PHE A 187 5.18 14.27 -19.82
N LYS A 188 5.51 13.10 -19.31
CA LYS A 188 6.90 12.70 -19.10
C LYS A 188 7.70 12.85 -20.40
N ARG A 189 7.17 12.30 -21.51
CA ARG A 189 7.89 12.29 -22.78
C ARG A 189 7.99 13.68 -23.41
N ILE A 190 6.92 14.51 -23.32
CA ILE A 190 6.95 15.88 -23.84
C ILE A 190 8.01 16.74 -23.13
N TYR A 191 8.18 16.58 -21.81
CA TYR A 191 9.21 17.24 -21.05
C TYR A 191 10.62 16.75 -21.39
N GLU A 192 10.81 15.44 -21.57
CA GLU A 192 12.07 14.86 -22.01
C GLU A 192 12.51 15.38 -23.39
N LYS A 193 11.54 15.68 -24.26
CA LYS A 193 11.78 16.32 -25.58
C LYS A 193 11.98 17.83 -25.49
N GLY A 194 11.97 18.43 -24.31
CA GLY A 194 12.20 19.87 -24.10
C GLY A 194 11.00 20.77 -24.35
N PHE A 195 9.80 20.20 -24.51
CA PHE A 195 8.54 20.94 -24.58
C PHE A 195 7.91 21.05 -23.18
N ASP A 196 6.89 21.87 -23.06
CA ASP A 196 6.02 21.96 -21.90
C ASP A 196 4.54 22.08 -22.29
N THR A 197 3.66 22.23 -21.31
CA THR A 197 2.20 22.29 -21.53
C THR A 197 1.75 23.40 -22.46
N ARG A 198 2.54 24.47 -22.66
CA ARG A 198 2.25 25.56 -23.60
C ARG A 198 2.23 25.10 -25.06
N ALA A 199 2.93 24.01 -25.38
CA ALA A 199 2.90 23.39 -26.71
C ALA A 199 1.50 22.87 -27.09
N LEU A 200 0.63 22.65 -26.09
CA LEU A 200 -0.75 22.17 -26.25
C LEU A 200 -1.79 23.32 -26.39
N GLY A 201 -1.38 24.58 -26.38
CA GLY A 201 -2.30 25.72 -26.31
C GLY A 201 -3.29 25.84 -27.48
N HIS A 202 -3.07 25.15 -28.58
CA HIS A 202 -3.95 25.12 -29.77
C HIS A 202 -4.77 23.82 -29.89
N VAL A 203 -4.48 22.81 -29.08
CA VAL A 203 -5.07 21.47 -29.17
C VAL A 203 -6.17 21.32 -28.13
N LYS A 204 -7.31 20.78 -28.51
CA LYS A 204 -8.37 20.38 -27.60
C LYS A 204 -8.05 19.03 -26.98
N ILE A 205 -8.48 18.82 -25.74
CA ILE A 205 -8.21 17.60 -24.98
C ILE A 205 -9.51 16.91 -24.61
N ALA A 206 -9.59 15.61 -24.90
CA ALA A 206 -10.67 14.76 -24.44
C ALA A 206 -10.15 13.68 -23.51
N VAL A 207 -10.91 13.36 -22.45
CA VAL A 207 -10.56 12.32 -21.48
C VAL A 207 -11.71 11.37 -21.26
N ILE A 208 -11.40 10.09 -20.98
CA ILE A 208 -12.42 9.06 -20.79
C ILE A 208 -13.26 9.24 -19.51
N GLY A 209 -12.78 9.96 -18.52
CA GLY A 209 -13.50 10.12 -17.27
C GLY A 209 -12.79 10.97 -16.21
N PRO A 210 -13.44 11.17 -15.04
CA PRO A 210 -13.00 12.12 -14.02
C PRO A 210 -11.61 11.83 -13.44
N ALA A 211 -11.22 10.56 -13.33
CA ALA A 211 -9.89 10.22 -12.81
C ALA A 211 -8.78 10.66 -13.77
N THR A 212 -9.01 10.54 -15.08
CA THR A 212 -8.07 10.99 -16.12
C THR A 212 -8.06 12.52 -16.21
N ASP A 213 -9.21 13.18 -16.06
CA ASP A 213 -9.29 14.65 -16.00
C ASP A 213 -8.57 15.22 -14.76
N LYS A 214 -8.76 14.59 -13.62
CA LYS A 214 -8.03 14.94 -12.38
C LYS A 214 -6.51 14.78 -12.56
N GLN A 215 -6.05 13.75 -13.27
CA GLN A 215 -4.64 13.57 -13.58
C GLN A 215 -4.13 14.68 -14.52
N LEU A 216 -4.92 15.06 -15.52
CA LEU A 216 -4.60 16.16 -16.43
C LEU A 216 -4.46 17.49 -15.70
N LEU A 217 -5.29 17.75 -14.67
CA LEU A 217 -5.22 18.95 -13.83
C LEU A 217 -3.88 19.10 -13.10
N LEU A 218 -3.18 18.00 -12.78
CA LEU A 218 -1.85 18.07 -12.16
C LEU A 218 -0.81 18.69 -13.10
N TYR A 219 -1.05 18.64 -14.39
CA TYR A 219 -0.23 19.28 -15.43
C TYR A 219 -0.75 20.69 -15.81
N GLY A 220 -1.74 21.22 -15.08
CA GLY A 220 -2.29 22.55 -15.27
C GLY A 220 -3.28 22.69 -16.43
N LEU A 221 -3.81 21.58 -16.94
CA LEU A 221 -4.75 21.53 -18.07
C LEU A 221 -6.10 20.97 -17.65
N LYS A 222 -7.16 21.37 -18.38
CA LYS A 222 -8.50 20.83 -18.24
C LYS A 222 -8.92 20.17 -19.53
N ALA A 223 -9.72 19.12 -19.45
CA ALA A 223 -10.32 18.52 -20.63
C ALA A 223 -11.44 19.41 -21.20
N ASP A 224 -11.50 19.50 -22.53
CA ASP A 224 -12.60 20.12 -23.30
C ASP A 224 -13.80 19.18 -23.44
N CYS A 225 -13.56 17.86 -23.34
CA CYS A 225 -14.59 16.84 -23.43
C CYS A 225 -14.38 15.73 -22.40
N VAL A 226 -15.41 15.51 -21.57
CA VAL A 226 -15.49 14.39 -20.62
C VAL A 226 -16.87 13.75 -20.78
N PRO A 227 -17.00 12.47 -21.10
CA PRO A 227 -18.29 11.82 -21.31
C PRO A 227 -19.07 11.64 -20.00
N PRO A 228 -20.40 11.51 -20.03
CA PRO A 228 -21.22 11.26 -18.85
C PRO A 228 -21.07 9.83 -18.28
N ALA A 229 -20.75 8.85 -19.16
CA ALA A 229 -20.37 7.51 -18.76
C ALA A 229 -18.95 7.21 -19.26
N TYR A 230 -18.20 6.42 -18.50
CA TYR A 230 -16.73 6.38 -18.61
C TYR A 230 -16.24 5.19 -19.45
N LYS A 231 -16.84 5.05 -20.68
CA LYS A 231 -16.48 4.02 -21.65
C LYS A 231 -15.95 4.66 -22.93
N ALA A 232 -15.23 3.87 -23.70
CA ALA A 232 -14.67 4.30 -24.98
C ALA A 232 -15.76 4.75 -25.96
N GLU A 233 -16.86 4.01 -25.98
CA GLU A 233 -18.04 4.27 -26.81
C GLU A 233 -18.69 5.62 -26.43
N ASP A 234 -18.87 5.87 -25.15
CA ASP A 234 -19.45 7.12 -24.63
C ASP A 234 -18.56 8.33 -24.93
N LEU A 235 -17.23 8.15 -24.88
CA LEU A 235 -16.28 9.20 -25.24
C LEU A 235 -16.38 9.53 -26.73
N ALA A 236 -16.43 8.51 -27.61
CA ALA A 236 -16.60 8.72 -29.04
C ALA A 236 -17.90 9.48 -29.33
N GLU A 237 -19.04 9.08 -28.74
CA GLU A 237 -20.32 9.77 -28.93
C GLU A 237 -20.30 11.21 -28.38
N ALA A 238 -19.65 11.47 -27.25
CA ALA A 238 -19.49 12.82 -26.71
C ALA A 238 -18.62 13.70 -27.62
N MET A 239 -17.61 13.14 -28.27
CA MET A 239 -16.74 13.85 -29.22
C MET A 239 -17.40 14.09 -30.59
N LYS A 240 -18.35 13.26 -31.03
CA LYS A 240 -19.00 13.34 -32.35
C LYS A 240 -19.49 14.73 -32.74
N PRO A 241 -20.22 15.50 -31.90
CA PRO A 241 -20.64 16.86 -32.21
C PRO A 241 -19.49 17.90 -32.18
N LEU A 242 -18.32 17.56 -31.62
CA LEU A 242 -17.21 18.45 -31.40
C LEU A 242 -16.10 18.33 -32.45
N VAL A 243 -16.00 17.15 -33.09
CA VAL A 243 -14.99 16.88 -34.14
C VAL A 243 -15.53 17.23 -35.54
N ARG A 244 -14.63 17.52 -36.46
CA ARG A 244 -14.90 17.80 -37.83
C ARG A 244 -14.28 16.72 -38.74
N ARG A 245 -14.86 16.48 -39.86
CA ARG A 245 -14.26 15.60 -40.89
C ARG A 245 -12.88 16.12 -41.28
N GLY A 246 -11.86 15.29 -41.21
CA GLY A 246 -10.46 15.64 -41.44
C GLY A 246 -9.69 16.08 -40.23
N ASP A 247 -10.32 16.21 -39.04
CA ASP A 247 -9.58 16.50 -37.79
C ASP A 247 -8.54 15.40 -37.51
N LYS A 248 -7.34 15.83 -37.12
CA LYS A 248 -6.27 14.95 -36.71
C LYS A 248 -6.31 14.77 -35.20
N ILE A 249 -6.29 13.55 -34.75
CA ILE A 249 -6.40 13.14 -33.33
C ILE A 249 -5.18 12.33 -32.95
N LEU A 250 -4.46 12.78 -31.93
CA LEU A 250 -3.44 11.97 -31.26
C LEU A 250 -4.07 11.20 -30.11
N LEU A 251 -3.84 9.87 -30.04
CA LEU A 251 -4.38 8.98 -29.02
C LEU A 251 -3.24 8.27 -28.28
N PRO A 252 -2.60 8.91 -27.26
CA PRO A 252 -1.64 8.26 -26.40
C PRO A 252 -2.32 7.24 -25.50
N ARG A 253 -1.94 5.95 -25.60
CA ARG A 253 -2.61 4.86 -24.88
C ARG A 253 -1.69 3.67 -24.63
N ALA A 254 -2.18 2.69 -23.88
CA ALA A 254 -1.49 1.42 -23.73
C ALA A 254 -1.35 0.72 -25.11
N LYS A 255 -0.23 0.03 -25.32
CA LYS A 255 0.00 -0.82 -26.49
C LYS A 255 -1.14 -1.80 -26.71
N VAL A 256 -1.55 -2.52 -25.66
CA VAL A 256 -2.70 -3.41 -25.70
C VAL A 256 -3.94 -2.70 -25.17
N ALA A 257 -4.85 -2.32 -26.08
CA ALA A 257 -6.12 -1.69 -25.74
C ALA A 257 -7.16 -1.95 -26.84
N ARG A 258 -8.47 -1.84 -26.50
CA ARG A 258 -9.57 -2.06 -27.45
C ARG A 258 -9.54 -1.06 -28.60
N SER A 259 -9.82 -1.51 -29.83
CA SER A 259 -9.81 -0.69 -31.06
C SER A 259 -11.07 0.17 -31.24
N VAL A 260 -12.09 0.01 -30.42
CA VAL A 260 -13.41 0.66 -30.58
C VAL A 260 -13.33 2.17 -30.71
N LEU A 261 -12.58 2.85 -29.84
CA LEU A 261 -12.50 4.32 -29.87
C LEU A 261 -11.84 4.86 -31.15
N PRO A 262 -10.64 4.42 -31.57
CA PRO A 262 -10.06 4.87 -32.83
C PRO A 262 -10.90 4.51 -34.04
N GLU A 263 -11.58 3.36 -34.09
CA GLU A 263 -12.48 2.95 -35.16
C GLU A 263 -13.65 3.93 -35.26
N MET A 264 -14.38 4.19 -34.17
CA MET A 264 -15.52 5.13 -34.18
C MET A 264 -15.10 6.55 -34.59
N LEU A 265 -13.98 7.06 -34.12
CA LEU A 265 -13.48 8.40 -34.49
C LEU A 265 -13.09 8.43 -35.99
N THR A 266 -12.55 7.36 -36.51
CA THR A 266 -12.27 7.21 -37.96
C THR A 266 -13.56 7.19 -38.78
N ASP A 267 -14.60 6.49 -38.33
CA ASP A 267 -15.91 6.47 -38.95
C ASP A 267 -16.58 7.86 -38.97
N TYR A 268 -16.25 8.73 -38.00
CA TYR A 268 -16.69 10.15 -38.02
C TYR A 268 -15.88 11.01 -39.01
N GLY A 269 -14.91 10.39 -39.71
CA GLY A 269 -14.09 11.05 -40.72
C GLY A 269 -12.82 11.72 -40.17
N CYS A 270 -12.40 11.41 -38.94
CA CYS A 270 -11.17 11.88 -38.38
C CYS A 270 -9.95 11.03 -38.79
N HIS A 271 -8.75 11.59 -38.70
CA HIS A 271 -7.49 10.87 -38.82
C HIS A 271 -6.95 10.61 -37.43
N VAL A 272 -6.86 9.35 -37.00
CA VAL A 272 -6.46 8.97 -35.66
C VAL A 272 -5.07 8.35 -35.67
N ASP A 273 -4.11 9.03 -35.06
CA ASP A 273 -2.76 8.52 -34.83
C ASP A 273 -2.72 7.92 -33.41
N VAL A 274 -2.64 6.60 -33.33
CA VAL A 274 -2.47 5.88 -32.06
C VAL A 274 -1.00 5.88 -31.70
N ALA A 275 -0.68 6.41 -30.53
CA ALA A 275 0.67 6.43 -29.97
C ALA A 275 0.79 5.49 -28.77
N GLU A 276 1.72 4.55 -28.83
CA GLU A 276 2.00 3.66 -27.70
C GLU A 276 2.70 4.46 -26.60
N ALA A 277 1.97 4.74 -25.54
CA ALA A 277 2.47 5.55 -24.43
C ALA A 277 3.10 4.71 -23.32
N TYR A 278 2.62 3.48 -23.14
CA TYR A 278 3.13 2.55 -22.12
C TYR A 278 2.69 1.11 -22.43
N GLU A 279 3.39 0.19 -21.81
CA GLU A 279 2.97 -1.22 -21.74
C GLU A 279 2.59 -1.61 -20.31
N THR A 280 1.67 -2.56 -20.23
CA THR A 280 1.31 -3.21 -18.98
C THR A 280 1.88 -4.62 -19.03
N VAL A 281 2.85 -4.91 -18.16
CA VAL A 281 3.53 -6.20 -18.09
C VAL A 281 3.34 -6.84 -16.72
N CYS A 282 3.50 -8.16 -16.63
CA CYS A 282 3.52 -8.86 -15.36
C CYS A 282 4.73 -8.40 -14.52
N ASP A 283 4.53 -8.25 -13.21
CA ASP A 283 5.62 -7.95 -12.28
C ASP A 283 6.15 -9.27 -11.68
N GLU A 284 7.18 -9.82 -12.31
CA GLU A 284 7.76 -11.13 -11.93
C GLU A 284 8.38 -11.12 -10.52
N GLU A 285 8.95 -10.00 -10.05
CA GLU A 285 9.50 -9.88 -8.71
C GLU A 285 8.38 -10.02 -7.65
N ASN A 286 7.28 -9.35 -7.87
CA ASN A 286 6.11 -9.45 -7.01
C ASN A 286 5.43 -10.81 -7.08
N LYS A 287 5.51 -11.50 -8.20
CA LYS A 287 5.01 -12.87 -8.37
C LYS A 287 5.68 -13.85 -7.41
N GLU A 288 7.01 -13.87 -7.36
CA GLU A 288 7.73 -14.77 -6.47
C GLU A 288 7.51 -14.40 -4.99
N LYS A 289 7.52 -13.14 -4.66
CA LYS A 289 7.22 -12.65 -3.31
C LYS A 289 5.81 -13.06 -2.85
N LEU A 290 4.80 -12.95 -3.73
CA LEU A 290 3.43 -13.37 -3.42
C LEU A 290 3.37 -14.87 -3.11
N LYS A 291 4.01 -15.70 -3.96
CA LYS A 291 4.04 -17.14 -3.76
C LYS A 291 4.70 -17.53 -2.44
N GLU A 292 5.83 -16.90 -2.11
CA GLU A 292 6.53 -17.13 -0.85
C GLU A 292 5.63 -16.83 0.36
N LEU A 293 4.98 -15.67 0.37
CA LEU A 293 4.07 -15.26 1.45
C LEU A 293 2.88 -16.24 1.61
N LEU A 294 2.31 -16.70 0.49
CA LEU A 294 1.17 -17.63 0.52
C LEU A 294 1.60 -19.03 0.97
N VAL A 295 2.73 -19.55 0.49
CA VAL A 295 3.27 -20.85 0.92
C VAL A 295 3.60 -20.87 2.40
N ASN A 296 4.09 -19.75 2.94
CA ASN A 296 4.40 -19.61 4.35
C ASN A 296 3.17 -19.33 5.22
N HIS A 297 1.97 -19.23 4.65
CA HIS A 297 0.74 -18.84 5.35
C HIS A 297 0.86 -17.51 6.11
N GLU A 298 1.55 -16.54 5.52
CA GLU A 298 1.79 -15.22 6.13
C GLU A 298 0.74 -14.19 5.75
N VAL A 299 -0.27 -14.52 4.93
CA VAL A 299 -1.30 -13.61 4.43
C VAL A 299 -2.66 -13.95 5.02
N ASP A 300 -3.30 -12.96 5.67
CA ASP A 300 -4.67 -13.09 6.17
C ASP A 300 -5.70 -12.66 5.13
N ILE A 301 -5.44 -11.56 4.42
CA ILE A 301 -6.42 -10.92 3.52
C ILE A 301 -5.74 -10.51 2.21
N ILE A 302 -6.43 -10.72 1.09
CA ILE A 302 -6.07 -10.14 -0.21
C ILE A 302 -7.19 -9.21 -0.69
N THR A 303 -6.83 -7.99 -1.12
CA THR A 303 -7.79 -7.00 -1.58
C THR A 303 -7.86 -6.92 -3.10
N PHE A 304 -9.06 -6.88 -3.65
CA PHE A 304 -9.33 -6.70 -5.07
C PHE A 304 -10.18 -5.47 -5.33
N THR A 305 -9.65 -4.52 -6.08
CA THR A 305 -10.32 -3.25 -6.40
C THR A 305 -10.88 -3.21 -7.83
N SER A 306 -10.70 -4.28 -8.60
CA SER A 306 -11.27 -4.45 -9.94
C SER A 306 -11.17 -5.91 -10.39
N SER A 307 -11.95 -6.30 -11.41
CA SER A 307 -11.86 -7.64 -12.01
C SER A 307 -10.47 -7.93 -12.57
N SER A 308 -9.79 -6.92 -13.11
CA SER A 308 -8.43 -7.10 -13.66
C SER A 308 -7.41 -7.46 -12.59
N THR A 309 -7.55 -6.96 -11.36
CA THR A 309 -6.65 -7.35 -10.26
C THR A 309 -6.82 -8.82 -9.87
N VAL A 310 -8.04 -9.37 -10.02
CA VAL A 310 -8.30 -10.81 -9.82
C VAL A 310 -7.60 -11.62 -10.91
N PHE A 311 -7.82 -11.29 -12.18
CA PHE A 311 -7.26 -12.01 -13.31
C PHE A 311 -5.72 -12.04 -13.25
N ASN A 312 -5.13 -10.88 -13.02
CA ASN A 312 -3.69 -10.73 -12.93
C ASN A 312 -3.10 -11.49 -11.74
N LEU A 313 -3.78 -11.54 -10.58
CA LEU A 313 -3.31 -12.33 -9.46
C LEU A 313 -3.34 -13.82 -9.77
N VAL A 314 -4.39 -14.31 -10.41
CA VAL A 314 -4.49 -15.73 -10.82
C VAL A 314 -3.38 -16.07 -11.83
N ASP A 315 -3.09 -15.17 -12.75
CA ASP A 315 -1.97 -15.32 -13.70
C ASP A 315 -0.61 -15.35 -12.98
N GLN A 316 -0.39 -14.48 -11.99
CA GLN A 316 0.82 -14.51 -11.13
C GLN A 316 0.96 -15.84 -10.38
N LEU A 317 -0.15 -16.47 -10.01
CA LEU A 317 -0.15 -17.78 -9.35
C LEU A 317 -0.06 -18.96 -10.35
N ASP A 318 0.12 -18.70 -11.64
CA ASP A 318 0.12 -19.71 -12.70
C ASP A 318 -1.17 -20.58 -12.67
N GLY A 319 -2.30 -19.98 -12.31
CA GLY A 319 -3.59 -20.64 -12.13
C GLY A 319 -3.71 -21.51 -10.86
N LYS A 320 -2.70 -21.53 -9.98
CA LYS A 320 -2.70 -22.35 -8.74
C LYS A 320 -3.50 -21.66 -7.63
N THR A 321 -4.81 -21.58 -7.79
CA THR A 321 -5.71 -20.91 -6.85
C THR A 321 -5.77 -21.57 -5.47
N GLY A 322 -5.39 -22.85 -5.33
CA GLY A 322 -5.28 -23.53 -4.03
C GLY A 322 -4.27 -22.90 -3.06
N LEU A 323 -3.33 -22.06 -3.56
CA LEU A 323 -2.44 -21.26 -2.69
C LEU A 323 -3.20 -20.21 -1.87
N LEU A 324 -4.44 -19.89 -2.26
CA LEU A 324 -5.31 -18.92 -1.57
C LEU A 324 -6.18 -19.57 -0.48
N ASP A 325 -6.05 -20.88 -0.25
CA ASP A 325 -6.81 -21.58 0.79
C ASP A 325 -6.45 -21.03 2.18
N GLY A 326 -7.47 -20.61 2.92
CA GLY A 326 -7.29 -19.98 4.24
C GLY A 326 -7.06 -18.46 4.20
N VAL A 327 -7.00 -17.84 3.02
CA VAL A 327 -6.86 -16.40 2.86
C VAL A 327 -8.23 -15.77 2.58
N SER A 328 -8.61 -14.74 3.34
CA SER A 328 -9.85 -13.99 3.13
C SER A 328 -9.74 -13.09 1.90
N LEU A 329 -10.62 -13.24 0.93
CA LEU A 329 -10.65 -12.41 -0.29
C LEU A 329 -11.62 -11.25 -0.10
N ALA A 330 -11.10 -10.02 -0.20
CA ALA A 330 -11.86 -8.77 -0.02
C ALA A 330 -12.05 -8.04 -1.36
N CYS A 331 -13.30 -7.97 -1.83
CA CYS A 331 -13.67 -7.34 -3.09
C CYS A 331 -14.35 -5.99 -2.90
N ILE A 332 -13.99 -5.00 -3.72
CA ILE A 332 -14.57 -3.65 -3.70
C ILE A 332 -16.06 -3.64 -4.07
N GLY A 333 -16.57 -4.71 -4.67
CA GLY A 333 -17.96 -4.82 -5.06
C GLY A 333 -18.29 -6.13 -5.77
N PRO A 334 -19.57 -6.35 -6.12
CA PRO A 334 -20.09 -7.61 -6.66
C PRO A 334 -19.46 -8.00 -8.00
N ILE A 335 -19.18 -7.05 -8.89
CA ILE A 335 -18.55 -7.34 -10.20
C ILE A 335 -17.15 -7.94 -10.01
N THR A 336 -16.40 -7.46 -9.00
CA THR A 336 -15.08 -8.00 -8.66
C THR A 336 -15.20 -9.37 -8.00
N ALA A 337 -16.21 -9.56 -7.14
CA ALA A 337 -16.52 -10.87 -6.54
C ALA A 337 -16.89 -11.92 -7.60
N ASP A 338 -17.68 -11.54 -8.59
CA ASP A 338 -18.02 -12.43 -9.71
C ASP A 338 -16.80 -12.81 -10.55
N ALA A 339 -15.80 -11.93 -10.64
CA ALA A 339 -14.53 -12.27 -11.27
C ALA A 339 -13.76 -13.34 -10.49
N CYS A 340 -13.77 -13.29 -9.14
CA CYS A 340 -13.21 -14.36 -8.29
C CYS A 340 -13.92 -15.70 -8.52
N ARG A 341 -15.26 -15.71 -8.54
CA ARG A 341 -16.06 -16.91 -8.73
C ARG A 341 -15.80 -17.63 -10.04
N LYS A 342 -15.42 -16.91 -11.11
CA LYS A 342 -15.02 -17.51 -12.40
C LYS A 342 -13.80 -18.42 -12.29
N TYR A 343 -12.99 -18.24 -11.27
CA TYR A 343 -11.81 -19.08 -10.97
C TYR A 343 -12.05 -20.04 -9.80
N GLY A 344 -13.32 -20.22 -9.37
CA GLY A 344 -13.67 -21.07 -8.24
C GLY A 344 -13.32 -20.49 -6.87
N LEU A 345 -13.02 -19.19 -6.81
CA LEU A 345 -12.71 -18.47 -5.58
C LEU A 345 -13.97 -17.81 -5.03
N GLU A 346 -14.33 -18.10 -3.76
CA GLU A 346 -15.47 -17.44 -3.11
C GLU A 346 -14.97 -16.32 -2.19
N PRO A 347 -15.26 -15.04 -2.46
CA PRO A 347 -14.88 -13.93 -1.59
C PRO A 347 -15.68 -13.93 -0.29
N GLN A 348 -15.00 -13.81 0.85
CA GLN A 348 -15.61 -13.71 2.16
C GLN A 348 -16.06 -12.31 2.50
N ILE A 349 -15.39 -11.29 1.89
CA ILE A 349 -15.61 -9.88 2.16
C ILE A 349 -15.98 -9.18 0.85
N ILE A 350 -17.19 -8.64 0.78
CA ILE A 350 -17.67 -7.87 -0.39
C ILE A 350 -18.22 -6.55 0.13
N SER A 351 -17.70 -5.44 -0.40
CA SER A 351 -18.17 -4.10 -0.03
C SER A 351 -19.51 -3.78 -0.71
N ASP A 352 -20.40 -3.15 0.06
CA ASP A 352 -21.65 -2.59 -0.45
C ASP A 352 -21.46 -1.22 -1.11
N THR A 353 -20.38 -0.52 -0.74
CA THR A 353 -19.99 0.79 -1.29
C THR A 353 -18.69 0.64 -2.07
N PHE A 354 -18.73 0.92 -3.38
CA PHE A 354 -17.63 0.64 -4.32
C PHE A 354 -16.51 1.70 -4.27
N THR A 355 -16.07 2.00 -3.05
CA THR A 355 -15.00 2.96 -2.73
C THR A 355 -13.94 2.31 -1.84
N ILE A 356 -12.78 2.95 -1.72
CA ILE A 356 -11.72 2.51 -0.80
C ILE A 356 -12.24 2.49 0.65
N ASP A 357 -12.95 3.53 1.05
CA ASP A 357 -13.49 3.64 2.40
C ASP A 357 -14.53 2.51 2.67
N GLY A 358 -15.42 2.22 1.70
CA GLY A 358 -16.37 1.11 1.80
C GLY A 358 -15.70 -0.27 1.87
N LEU A 359 -14.65 -0.49 1.07
CA LEU A 359 -13.87 -1.73 1.15
C LEU A 359 -13.20 -1.88 2.52
N THR A 360 -12.63 -0.80 3.05
CA THR A 360 -12.01 -0.79 4.38
C THR A 360 -13.02 -1.14 5.48
N GLU A 361 -14.22 -0.52 5.45
CA GLU A 361 -15.29 -0.85 6.40
C GLU A 361 -15.73 -2.32 6.30
N ALA A 362 -15.82 -2.85 5.09
CA ALA A 362 -16.18 -4.24 4.87
C ALA A 362 -15.11 -5.19 5.43
N ILE A 363 -13.82 -4.86 5.28
CA ILE A 363 -12.71 -5.64 5.85
C ILE A 363 -12.80 -5.64 7.38
N VAL A 364 -12.97 -4.47 8.02
CA VAL A 364 -13.09 -4.38 9.48
C VAL A 364 -14.28 -5.19 9.99
N LYS A 365 -15.44 -5.12 9.32
CA LYS A 365 -16.62 -5.91 9.67
C LYS A 365 -16.42 -7.41 9.45
N GLY A 366 -15.66 -7.80 8.42
CA GLY A 366 -15.33 -9.20 8.13
C GLY A 366 -14.48 -9.81 9.23
N VAL A 367 -13.39 -9.14 9.59
CA VAL A 367 -12.45 -9.58 10.65
C VAL A 367 -13.14 -9.66 12.04
N ALA A 368 -14.08 -8.77 12.35
CA ALA A 368 -14.80 -8.78 13.63
C ALA A 368 -15.78 -9.96 13.78
N LYS A 369 -16.05 -10.71 12.71
CA LYS A 369 -16.94 -11.88 12.71
C LYS A 369 -16.19 -13.21 12.85
N GLU A 370 -14.87 -13.22 12.63
CA GLU A 370 -13.97 -14.35 12.89
C GLU A 370 -13.57 -14.40 14.38
#